data_a1704814148f485986665086aeb56a12
#
_entry.id   a1704814148f485986665086aeb56a12
#
_cell.length_a   1.000
_cell.length_b   1.000
_cell.length_c   1.000
_cell.angle_alpha   90.00
_cell.angle_beta   90.00
_cell.angle_gamma   90.00
#
_symmetry.space_group_name_H-M   'P 1'
#
loop_
_entity.id
_entity.type
_entity.pdbx_description
1 polymer ?
#
loop_
_entity_poly.entity_id
_entity_poly.type
_entity_poly.pdbx_seq_one_letter_code
_entity_poly.pdbx_strand_id
1 'polypeptide(L)'
;DLHSTRRRQRQMCIRDSYLSSSQKKAVRDLILNDGIRLDGRKTTDIRPIWCEVDYLPSPHGSALFTRGETQALATVTLGTSRESNIIDSPTNQGEENFYLHYNFPPFSTGEARPLRGTSRREVGHGNLAQRGLKKVLPDNCPYTIRIVSEVLESNGSSSMATVCAGTMGLMDAGVQITKPVSGIAMGLI
;
A
#
# COMPACT_ATOMS: atom_id res chain seq x y z
N ASP A 1 -43.22 16.82 1.49
CA ASP A 1 -43.32 16.98 0.04
C ASP A 1 -42.13 16.33 -0.66
N LEU A 2 -42.32 15.10 -1.13
CA LEU A 2 -41.31 14.25 -1.78
C LEU A 2 -40.72 14.88 -3.05
N HIS A 3 -41.46 15.73 -3.74
CA HIS A 3 -41.00 16.43 -4.94
C HIS A 3 -40.01 17.56 -4.62
N SER A 4 -40.17 18.25 -3.53
CA SER A 4 -39.27 19.33 -3.09
C SER A 4 -37.92 18.77 -2.62
N THR A 5 -37.94 17.64 -1.94
CA THR A 5 -36.74 16.94 -1.46
C THR A 5 -35.92 16.38 -2.63
N ARG A 6 -36.56 15.78 -3.64
CA ARG A 6 -35.87 15.30 -4.87
C ARG A 6 -35.29 16.45 -5.68
N ARG A 7 -35.93 17.61 -5.77
CA ARG A 7 -35.39 18.81 -6.41
C ARG A 7 -34.15 19.33 -5.69
N ARG A 8 -34.19 19.45 -4.36
CA ARG A 8 -33.05 19.88 -3.54
C ARG A 8 -31.85 18.92 -3.68
N GLN A 9 -32.10 17.61 -3.61
CA GLN A 9 -31.07 16.58 -3.82
C GLN A 9 -30.42 16.68 -5.22
N ARG A 10 -31.22 16.87 -6.29
CA ARG A 10 -30.71 17.04 -7.64
C ARG A 10 -29.88 18.31 -7.80
N GLN A 11 -30.29 19.42 -7.17
CA GLN A 11 -29.52 20.68 -7.19
C GLN A 11 -28.20 20.53 -6.41
N MET A 12 -28.19 19.82 -5.29
CA MET A 12 -26.97 19.50 -4.55
C MET A 12 -26.01 18.68 -5.40
N CYS A 13 -26.45 17.58 -6.01
CA CYS A 13 -25.62 16.76 -6.90
C CYS A 13 -25.02 17.56 -8.08
N ILE A 14 -25.79 18.47 -8.66
CA ILE A 14 -25.30 19.34 -9.76
C ILE A 14 -24.23 20.30 -9.24
N ARG A 15 -24.45 20.96 -8.11
CA ARG A 15 -23.46 21.86 -7.50
C ARG A 15 -22.17 21.15 -7.14
N ASP A 16 -22.28 19.97 -6.52
CA ASP A 16 -21.13 19.15 -6.13
C ASP A 16 -20.33 18.68 -7.35
N SER A 17 -21.01 18.35 -8.44
CA SER A 17 -20.38 17.98 -9.70
C SER A 17 -19.58 19.17 -10.31
N TYR A 18 -20.17 20.36 -10.35
CA TYR A 18 -19.46 21.56 -10.83
C TYR A 18 -18.30 21.95 -9.92
N LEU A 19 -18.48 21.89 -8.59
CA LEU A 19 -17.44 22.16 -7.62
C LEU A 19 -16.26 21.21 -7.81
N SER A 20 -16.53 19.90 -7.88
CA SER A 20 -15.50 18.88 -8.12
C SER A 20 -14.76 19.09 -9.44
N SER A 21 -15.47 19.45 -10.51
CA SER A 21 -14.86 19.76 -11.81
C SER A 21 -13.96 21.01 -11.73
N SER A 22 -14.43 22.06 -11.06
CA SER A 22 -13.66 23.29 -10.87
C SER A 22 -12.41 23.07 -10.01
N GLN A 23 -12.54 22.28 -8.93
CA GLN A 23 -11.39 21.91 -8.11
C GLN A 23 -10.34 21.13 -8.91
N LYS A 24 -10.76 20.12 -9.69
CA LYS A 24 -9.83 19.36 -10.55
C LYS A 24 -9.10 20.25 -11.52
N LYS A 25 -9.82 21.19 -12.15
CA LYS A 25 -9.22 22.15 -13.09
C LYS A 25 -8.22 23.06 -12.38
N ALA A 26 -8.58 23.65 -11.26
CA ALA A 26 -7.71 24.53 -10.49
C ALA A 26 -6.43 23.81 -10.02
N VAL A 27 -6.55 22.59 -9.52
CA VAL A 27 -5.39 21.77 -9.11
C VAL A 27 -4.49 21.45 -10.30
N ARG A 28 -5.09 21.09 -11.45
CA ARG A 28 -4.34 20.83 -12.67
C ARG A 28 -3.59 22.06 -13.15
N ASP A 29 -4.26 23.21 -13.20
CA ASP A 29 -3.69 24.47 -13.63
C ASP A 29 -2.54 24.89 -12.69
N LEU A 30 -2.68 24.75 -11.38
CA LEU A 30 -1.62 24.99 -10.38
C LEU A 30 -0.37 24.15 -10.68
N ILE A 31 -0.55 22.85 -10.89
CA ILE A 31 0.60 21.95 -11.11
C ILE A 31 1.27 22.21 -12.47
N LEU A 32 0.49 22.49 -13.52
CA LEU A 32 1.02 22.69 -14.86
C LEU A 32 1.68 24.07 -15.03
N ASN A 33 1.12 25.12 -14.43
CA ASN A 33 1.61 26.48 -14.60
C ASN A 33 2.67 26.88 -13.56
N ASP A 34 2.44 26.52 -12.30
CA ASP A 34 3.30 26.94 -11.18
C ASP A 34 4.29 25.83 -10.75
N GLY A 35 4.10 24.60 -11.22
CA GLY A 35 4.97 23.45 -10.87
C GLY A 35 4.90 23.05 -9.41
N ILE A 36 3.84 23.46 -8.70
CA ILE A 36 3.68 23.25 -7.26
C ILE A 36 2.53 22.29 -7.01
N ARG A 37 2.71 21.31 -6.12
CA ARG A 37 1.68 20.38 -5.65
C ARG A 37 0.81 21.06 -4.59
N LEU A 38 -0.35 20.47 -4.28
CA LEU A 38 -1.28 20.97 -3.25
C LEU A 38 -0.65 21.14 -1.86
N ASP A 39 0.35 20.35 -1.54
CA ASP A 39 1.08 20.40 -0.27
C ASP A 39 2.34 21.31 -0.31
N GLY A 40 2.48 22.12 -1.36
CA GLY A 40 3.58 23.07 -1.53
C GLY A 40 4.89 22.46 -2.06
N ARG A 41 4.96 21.13 -2.26
CA ARG A 41 6.15 20.48 -2.83
C ARG A 41 6.26 20.73 -4.34
N LYS A 42 7.48 20.67 -4.87
CA LYS A 42 7.75 20.61 -6.30
C LYS A 42 7.39 19.24 -6.88
N THR A 43 7.31 19.12 -8.19
CA THR A 43 6.96 17.88 -8.88
C THR A 43 7.93 16.73 -8.62
N THR A 44 9.19 17.03 -8.33
CA THR A 44 10.27 16.06 -8.05
C THR A 44 10.49 15.78 -6.56
N ASP A 45 9.87 16.55 -5.67
CA ASP A 45 10.11 16.40 -4.24
C ASP A 45 9.48 15.15 -3.67
N ILE A 46 10.23 14.44 -2.84
CA ILE A 46 9.76 13.30 -2.05
C ILE A 46 9.60 13.75 -0.60
N ARG A 47 8.54 13.27 0.07
CA ARG A 47 8.35 13.53 1.50
C ARG A 47 9.51 12.95 2.30
N PRO A 48 9.83 13.50 3.49
CA PRO A 48 10.87 12.96 4.36
C PRO A 48 10.63 11.47 4.63
N ILE A 49 11.69 10.67 4.49
CA ILE A 49 11.66 9.22 4.73
C ILE A 49 12.39 8.94 6.05
N TRP A 50 11.76 8.10 6.86
CA TRP A 50 12.35 7.54 8.07
C TRP A 50 12.06 6.04 8.11
N CYS A 51 13.05 5.24 8.49
CA CYS A 51 12.95 3.79 8.49
C CYS A 51 13.63 3.21 9.73
N GLU A 52 13.08 2.10 10.23
CA GLU A 52 13.64 1.31 11.31
C GLU A 52 13.47 -0.17 11.02
N VAL A 53 14.49 -0.95 11.30
CA VAL A 53 14.48 -2.42 11.20
C VAL A 53 14.60 -3.02 12.60
N ASP A 54 14.34 -4.33 12.74
CA ASP A 54 14.31 -5.02 14.05
C ASP A 54 13.33 -4.33 15.03
N TYR A 55 12.20 -3.86 14.49
CA TYR A 55 11.24 -3.07 15.26
C TYR A 55 10.42 -3.91 16.23
N LEU A 56 10.14 -5.16 15.89
CA LEU A 56 9.38 -6.09 16.72
C LEU A 56 10.24 -7.30 17.11
N PRO A 57 10.21 -7.71 18.39
CA PRO A 57 11.12 -8.76 18.90
C PRO A 57 10.70 -10.18 18.52
N SER A 58 9.49 -10.40 18.00
CA SER A 58 8.95 -11.77 17.83
C SER A 58 9.04 -12.31 16.40
N PRO A 59 8.83 -11.54 15.33
CA PRO A 59 8.96 -12.05 13.97
C PRO A 59 10.42 -12.27 13.60
N HIS A 60 10.68 -13.03 12.53
CA HIS A 60 12.03 -13.28 12.05
C HIS A 60 12.70 -12.03 11.44
N GLY A 61 11.89 -11.09 10.96
CA GLY A 61 12.32 -9.77 10.56
C GLY A 61 11.14 -8.79 10.62
N SER A 62 11.43 -7.54 10.87
CA SER A 62 10.43 -6.47 10.93
C SER A 62 11.02 -5.15 10.49
N ALA A 63 10.21 -4.34 9.81
CA ALA A 63 10.63 -3.02 9.40
C ALA A 63 9.46 -2.04 9.43
N LEU A 64 9.73 -0.86 9.94
CA LEU A 64 8.84 0.28 9.89
C LEU A 64 9.34 1.27 8.84
N PHE A 65 8.48 1.60 7.89
CA PHE A 65 8.76 2.59 6.86
C PHE A 65 7.80 3.74 6.97
N THR A 66 8.33 4.94 7.08
CA THR A 66 7.57 6.19 7.15
C THR A 66 7.98 7.13 6.03
N ARG A 67 7.00 7.69 5.32
CA ARG A 67 7.19 8.72 4.31
C ARG A 67 6.18 9.84 4.52
N GLY A 68 6.60 10.90 5.22
CA GLY A 68 5.69 11.92 5.73
C GLY A 68 4.61 11.29 6.60
N GLU A 69 3.35 11.44 6.21
CA GLU A 69 2.17 10.90 6.92
C GLU A 69 1.77 9.48 6.47
N THR A 70 2.60 8.79 5.69
CA THR A 70 2.34 7.40 5.30
C THR A 70 3.29 6.49 6.05
N GLN A 71 2.74 5.55 6.81
CA GLN A 71 3.51 4.62 7.63
C GLN A 71 3.03 3.18 7.39
N ALA A 72 3.98 2.27 7.14
CA ALA A 72 3.74 0.84 6.97
C ALA A 72 4.70 0.03 7.83
N LEU A 73 4.16 -0.88 8.62
CA LEU A 73 4.90 -1.86 9.39
C LEU A 73 4.84 -3.21 8.65
N ALA A 74 5.99 -3.72 8.24
CA ALA A 74 6.10 -5.06 7.66
C ALA A 74 6.74 -6.03 8.64
N THR A 75 6.16 -7.21 8.75
CA THR A 75 6.70 -8.33 9.50
C THR A 75 6.95 -9.50 8.56
N VAL A 76 8.08 -10.18 8.74
CA VAL A 76 8.49 -11.34 7.95
C VAL A 76 8.55 -12.56 8.83
N THR A 77 7.87 -13.61 8.41
CA THR A 77 7.91 -14.91 9.06
C THR A 77 8.45 -15.94 8.09
N LEU A 78 9.43 -16.70 8.54
CA LEU A 78 10.02 -17.80 7.79
C LEU A 78 9.44 -19.12 8.33
N GLY A 79 8.83 -19.88 7.45
CA GLY A 79 8.20 -21.16 7.78
C GLY A 79 8.82 -22.33 7.04
N THR A 80 8.35 -23.51 7.33
CA THR A 80 8.73 -24.73 6.62
C THR A 80 7.91 -24.88 5.33
N SER A 81 8.26 -25.83 4.48
CA SER A 81 7.50 -26.12 3.25
C SER A 81 6.05 -26.54 3.50
N ARG A 82 5.73 -27.02 4.72
CA ARG A 82 4.35 -27.38 5.12
C ARG A 82 3.43 -26.16 5.28
N GLU A 83 4.01 -24.97 5.41
CA GLU A 83 3.32 -23.71 5.60
C GLU A 83 3.17 -22.93 4.29
N SER A 84 3.45 -23.61 3.16
CA SER A 84 3.19 -23.06 1.83
C SER A 84 1.71 -22.73 1.65
N ASN A 85 1.43 -21.67 0.90
CA ASN A 85 0.07 -21.30 0.55
C ASN A 85 -0.43 -22.23 -0.58
N ILE A 86 -1.43 -23.06 -0.29
CA ILE A 86 -2.03 -23.96 -1.29
C ILE A 86 -2.99 -23.15 -2.17
N ILE A 87 -2.71 -23.13 -3.46
CA ILE A 87 -3.58 -22.54 -4.46
C ILE A 87 -4.44 -23.68 -5.06
N ASP A 88 -5.72 -23.66 -4.75
CA ASP A 88 -6.71 -24.58 -5.30
C ASP A 88 -7.82 -23.78 -6.00
N SER A 89 -7.65 -23.52 -7.27
CA SER A 89 -8.64 -22.87 -8.12
C SER A 89 -8.94 -23.72 -9.34
N PRO A 90 -10.11 -23.59 -9.98
CA PRO A 90 -10.47 -24.38 -11.16
C PRO A 90 -9.48 -24.30 -12.32
N THR A 91 -8.72 -23.20 -12.38
CA THR A 91 -7.78 -22.92 -13.49
C THR A 91 -6.31 -23.00 -13.08
N ASN A 92 -6.02 -23.07 -11.78
CA ASN A 92 -4.65 -23.11 -11.29
C ASN A 92 -4.58 -23.86 -9.96
N GLN A 93 -3.76 -24.91 -9.92
CA GLN A 93 -3.47 -25.68 -8.71
C GLN A 93 -1.95 -25.65 -8.48
N GLY A 94 -1.53 -25.43 -7.25
CA GLY A 94 -0.12 -25.37 -6.92
C GLY A 94 0.14 -24.91 -5.50
N GLU A 95 1.41 -24.75 -5.18
CA GLU A 95 1.88 -24.23 -3.91
C GLU A 95 2.67 -22.94 -4.12
N GLU A 96 2.51 -22.01 -3.21
CA GLU A 96 3.23 -20.74 -3.23
C GLU A 96 4.02 -20.58 -1.93
N ASN A 97 5.36 -20.56 -2.07
CA ASN A 97 6.29 -20.43 -0.95
C ASN A 97 6.57 -18.98 -0.54
N PHE A 98 6.00 -18.04 -1.27
CA PHE A 98 6.10 -16.62 -0.95
C PHE A 98 4.76 -15.95 -1.12
N TYR A 99 4.24 -15.36 -0.06
CA TYR A 99 2.98 -14.63 -0.07
C TYR A 99 3.00 -13.42 0.85
N LEU A 100 2.22 -12.41 0.47
CA LEU A 100 2.15 -11.13 1.15
C LEU A 100 0.70 -10.77 1.48
N HIS A 101 0.44 -10.50 2.75
CA HIS A 101 -0.81 -9.94 3.23
C HIS A 101 -0.65 -8.44 3.43
N TYR A 102 -1.55 -7.70 2.80
CA TYR A 102 -1.62 -6.25 2.92
C TYR A 102 -2.90 -5.88 3.66
N ASN A 103 -2.76 -5.27 4.80
CA ASN A 103 -3.87 -4.84 5.64
C ASN A 103 -3.97 -3.31 5.62
N PHE A 104 -5.17 -2.83 5.32
CA PHE A 104 -5.46 -1.40 5.26
C PHE A 104 -6.65 -1.08 6.18
N PRO A 105 -6.40 -1.04 7.50
CA PRO A 105 -7.46 -0.81 8.48
C PRO A 105 -8.03 0.60 8.34
N PRO A 106 -9.30 0.81 8.70
CA PRO A 106 -9.98 2.09 8.57
C PRO A 106 -9.27 3.24 9.29
N PHE A 107 -8.65 2.96 10.43
CA PHE A 107 -7.95 3.98 11.21
C PHE A 107 -6.75 4.58 10.46
N SER A 108 -6.17 3.87 9.48
CA SER A 108 -5.06 4.38 8.68
C SER A 108 -5.40 5.64 7.87
N THR A 109 -6.68 5.88 7.64
CA THR A 109 -7.23 7.09 7.00
C THR A 109 -8.09 7.92 7.95
N GLY A 110 -8.04 7.65 9.25
CA GLY A 110 -8.84 8.35 10.27
C GLY A 110 -10.33 7.98 10.25
N GLU A 111 -10.72 6.89 9.60
CA GLU A 111 -12.12 6.45 9.53
C GLU A 111 -12.50 5.59 10.75
N ALA A 112 -13.59 5.92 11.41
CA ALA A 112 -14.19 5.12 12.48
C ALA A 112 -15.25 4.18 11.91
N ARG A 113 -14.84 2.99 11.46
CA ARG A 113 -15.76 1.95 10.98
C ARG A 113 -15.29 0.56 11.43
N PRO A 114 -16.19 -0.42 11.54
CA PRO A 114 -15.81 -1.77 11.93
C PRO A 114 -14.89 -2.41 10.89
N LEU A 115 -13.94 -3.23 11.36
CA LEU A 115 -13.14 -4.09 10.52
C LEU A 115 -14.04 -5.14 9.85
N ARG A 116 -13.98 -5.19 8.54
CA ARG A 116 -14.66 -6.20 7.71
C ARG A 116 -13.58 -7.06 7.04
N GLY A 117 -13.99 -8.15 6.41
CA GLY A 117 -13.05 -8.99 5.64
C GLY A 117 -12.28 -8.21 4.57
N THR A 118 -11.24 -8.81 4.04
CA THR A 118 -10.30 -8.23 3.07
C THR A 118 -11.03 -7.65 1.85
N SER A 119 -10.75 -6.40 1.56
CA SER A 119 -11.33 -5.68 0.41
C SER A 119 -10.58 -6.00 -0.89
N ARG A 120 -11.23 -5.75 -2.04
CA ARG A 120 -10.57 -5.87 -3.36
C ARG A 120 -9.33 -4.96 -3.48
N ARG A 121 -9.35 -3.83 -2.81
CA ARG A 121 -8.22 -2.90 -2.76
C ARG A 121 -7.03 -3.53 -2.06
N GLU A 122 -7.26 -4.16 -0.92
CA GLU A 122 -6.20 -4.83 -0.15
C GLU A 122 -5.59 -5.99 -0.94
N VAL A 123 -6.42 -6.80 -1.58
CA VAL A 123 -5.95 -7.88 -2.47
C VAL A 123 -5.11 -7.33 -3.62
N GLY A 124 -5.58 -6.29 -4.31
CA GLY A 124 -4.85 -5.68 -5.43
C GLY A 124 -3.52 -5.05 -5.02
N HIS A 125 -3.49 -4.34 -3.91
CA HIS A 125 -2.26 -3.72 -3.38
C HIS A 125 -1.28 -4.77 -2.86
N GLY A 126 -1.77 -5.80 -2.17
CA GLY A 126 -0.96 -6.93 -1.73
C GLY A 126 -0.31 -7.66 -2.90
N ASN A 127 -1.08 -7.99 -3.93
CA ASN A 127 -0.56 -8.64 -5.14
C ASN A 127 0.47 -7.78 -5.88
N LEU A 128 0.30 -6.46 -5.90
CA LEU A 128 1.26 -5.55 -6.50
C LEU A 128 2.61 -5.60 -5.76
N ALA A 129 2.59 -5.51 -4.44
CA ALA A 129 3.79 -5.58 -3.61
C ALA A 129 4.44 -6.98 -3.69
N GLN A 130 3.66 -8.05 -3.62
CA GLN A 130 4.12 -9.42 -3.73
C GLN A 130 4.86 -9.68 -5.06
N ARG A 131 4.30 -9.24 -6.18
CA ARG A 131 4.94 -9.39 -7.51
C ARG A 131 6.26 -8.64 -7.61
N GLY A 132 6.35 -7.48 -6.97
CA GLY A 132 7.60 -6.70 -6.93
C GLY A 132 8.69 -7.43 -6.16
N LEU A 133 8.37 -7.90 -4.97
CA LEU A 133 9.33 -8.56 -4.07
C LEU A 133 9.68 -9.98 -4.53
N LYS A 134 8.74 -10.73 -5.09
CA LYS A 134 8.97 -12.11 -5.56
C LYS A 134 10.14 -12.23 -6.53
N LYS A 135 10.37 -11.21 -7.36
CA LYS A 135 11.41 -11.23 -8.39
C LYS A 135 12.84 -11.11 -7.86
N VAL A 136 13.01 -10.72 -6.63
CA VAL A 136 14.32 -10.53 -5.99
C VAL A 136 14.64 -11.56 -4.92
N LEU A 137 13.72 -12.47 -4.67
CA LEU A 137 13.96 -13.61 -3.79
C LEU A 137 14.93 -14.60 -4.44
N PRO A 138 15.76 -15.28 -3.65
CA PRO A 138 16.64 -16.33 -4.17
C PRO A 138 15.82 -17.54 -4.64
N ASP A 139 16.21 -18.13 -5.78
CA ASP A 139 15.51 -19.28 -6.35
C ASP A 139 15.53 -20.52 -5.44
N ASN A 140 16.56 -20.67 -4.61
CA ASN A 140 16.77 -21.80 -3.71
C ASN A 140 16.49 -21.45 -2.23
N CYS A 141 15.48 -20.61 -1.94
CA CYS A 141 15.11 -20.33 -0.57
C CYS A 141 14.49 -21.59 0.08
N PRO A 142 15.08 -22.13 1.17
CA PRO A 142 14.55 -23.35 1.81
C PRO A 142 13.29 -23.07 2.65
N TYR A 143 12.91 -21.82 2.81
CA TYR A 143 11.81 -21.38 3.66
C TYR A 143 10.61 -20.93 2.86
N THR A 144 9.43 -21.18 3.40
CA THR A 144 8.22 -20.44 3.03
C THR A 144 8.28 -19.07 3.70
N ILE A 145 8.13 -18.03 2.91
CA ILE A 145 8.22 -16.64 3.37
C ILE A 145 6.84 -16.01 3.38
N ARG A 146 6.39 -15.56 4.53
CA ARG A 146 5.17 -14.78 4.70
C ARG A 146 5.52 -13.36 5.12
N ILE A 147 5.03 -12.38 4.37
CA ILE A 147 5.06 -10.96 4.77
C ILE A 147 3.66 -10.52 5.17
N VAL A 148 3.55 -9.85 6.30
CA VAL A 148 2.33 -9.13 6.68
C VAL A 148 2.67 -7.66 6.78
N SER A 149 1.99 -6.85 5.98
CA SER A 149 2.15 -5.39 6.00
C SER A 149 0.89 -4.73 6.57
N GLU A 150 1.06 -4.07 7.69
CA GLU A 150 0.03 -3.25 8.33
C GLU A 150 0.26 -1.78 7.98
N VAL A 151 -0.73 -1.16 7.34
CA VAL A 151 -0.70 0.28 7.08
C VAL A 151 -1.22 1.00 8.31
N LEU A 152 -0.33 1.69 9.01
CA LEU A 152 -0.67 2.41 10.25
C LEU A 152 -1.25 3.79 9.97
N GLU A 153 -0.72 4.46 8.95
CA GLU A 153 -1.20 5.76 8.48
C GLU A 153 -1.03 5.87 6.96
N SER A 154 -1.97 6.50 6.27
CA SER A 154 -1.93 6.61 4.82
C SER A 154 -2.35 7.99 4.31
N ASN A 155 -1.40 8.67 3.67
CA ASN A 155 -1.64 9.84 2.83
C ASN A 155 -1.15 9.58 1.39
N GLY A 156 -1.69 8.50 0.80
CA GLY A 156 -1.40 8.05 -0.55
C GLY A 156 -0.17 7.14 -0.68
N SER A 157 -0.21 6.26 -1.67
CA SER A 157 0.87 5.34 -2.04
C SER A 157 1.36 4.39 -0.93
N SER A 158 0.43 3.88 -0.13
CA SER A 158 0.71 2.93 0.96
C SER A 158 1.22 1.56 0.45
N SER A 159 0.79 1.13 -0.75
CA SER A 159 1.32 -0.09 -1.38
C SER A 159 2.82 0.01 -1.69
N MET A 160 3.30 1.20 -2.08
CA MET A 160 4.72 1.43 -2.33
C MET A 160 5.52 1.54 -1.02
N ALA A 161 4.91 2.06 0.04
CA ALA A 161 5.48 1.99 1.39
C ALA A 161 5.64 0.53 1.85
N THR A 162 4.65 -0.32 1.54
CA THR A 162 4.71 -1.77 1.80
C THR A 162 5.86 -2.45 1.05
N VAL A 163 6.13 -2.08 -0.20
CA VAL A 163 7.29 -2.62 -0.95
C VAL A 163 8.59 -2.25 -0.26
N CYS A 164 8.73 -1.00 0.18
CA CYS A 164 9.94 -0.55 0.89
C CYS A 164 10.10 -1.26 2.24
N ALA A 165 9.03 -1.29 3.06
CA ALA A 165 9.03 -1.98 4.35
C ALA A 165 9.29 -3.50 4.20
N GLY A 166 8.66 -4.13 3.21
CA GLY A 166 8.84 -5.56 2.91
C GLY A 166 10.27 -5.88 2.49
N THR A 167 10.91 -5.03 1.67
CA THR A 167 12.32 -5.18 1.30
C THR A 167 13.22 -5.15 2.54
N MET A 168 13.03 -4.16 3.41
CA MET A 168 13.83 -4.02 4.64
C MET A 168 13.57 -5.19 5.60
N GLY A 169 12.31 -5.59 5.79
CA GLY A 169 11.96 -6.73 6.62
C GLY A 169 12.55 -8.06 6.11
N LEU A 170 12.62 -8.27 4.79
CA LEU A 170 13.29 -9.45 4.21
C LEU A 170 14.80 -9.44 4.50
N MET A 171 15.44 -8.29 4.39
CA MET A 171 16.86 -8.14 4.71
C MET A 171 17.11 -8.34 6.21
N ASP A 172 16.26 -7.81 7.06
CA ASP A 172 16.29 -7.98 8.51
C ASP A 172 16.11 -9.46 8.92
N ALA A 173 15.22 -10.18 8.25
CA ALA A 173 15.05 -11.62 8.43
C ALA A 173 16.23 -12.49 7.90
N GLY A 174 17.28 -11.87 7.35
CA GLY A 174 18.43 -12.57 6.79
C GLY A 174 18.20 -13.23 5.42
N VAL A 175 17.09 -12.90 4.75
CA VAL A 175 16.84 -13.40 3.38
C VAL A 175 17.76 -12.70 2.40
N GLN A 176 18.57 -13.47 1.69
CA GLN A 176 19.53 -12.94 0.72
C GLN A 176 18.84 -12.57 -0.59
N ILE A 177 18.17 -11.42 -0.61
CA ILE A 177 17.58 -10.89 -1.83
C ILE A 177 18.65 -10.47 -2.82
N THR A 178 18.39 -10.66 -4.12
CA THR A 178 19.37 -10.37 -5.18
C THR A 178 19.66 -8.88 -5.31
N LYS A 179 18.65 -8.03 -5.10
CA LYS A 179 18.74 -6.57 -5.14
C LYS A 179 17.68 -5.95 -4.25
N PRO A 180 17.95 -4.82 -3.59
CA PRO A 180 16.90 -4.09 -2.87
C PRO A 180 15.87 -3.52 -3.84
N VAL A 181 14.60 -3.58 -3.46
CA VAL A 181 13.48 -3.02 -4.22
C VAL A 181 12.88 -1.87 -3.47
N SER A 182 12.69 -0.76 -4.13
CA SER A 182 11.92 0.37 -3.61
C SER A 182 10.67 0.63 -4.46
N GLY A 183 9.65 1.19 -3.84
CA GLY A 183 8.40 1.53 -4.50
C GLY A 183 8.22 3.05 -4.60
N ILE A 184 7.84 3.52 -5.78
CA ILE A 184 7.45 4.91 -6.02
C ILE A 184 6.13 4.98 -6.79
N ALA A 185 5.28 5.93 -6.45
CA ALA A 185 4.09 6.23 -7.23
C ALA A 185 4.37 7.38 -8.19
N MET A 186 3.99 7.19 -9.44
CA MET A 186 4.06 8.21 -10.49
C MET A 186 2.65 8.69 -10.81
N GLY A 187 2.48 10.01 -10.91
CA GLY A 187 1.25 10.63 -11.36
C GLY A 187 1.42 11.23 -12.74
N LEU A 188 0.39 11.13 -13.58
CA LEU A 188 0.27 11.82 -14.85
C LEU A 188 -0.84 12.88 -14.73
N ILE A 189 -0.56 14.11 -15.20
CA ILE A 189 -1.47 15.25 -15.14
C ILE A 189 -1.81 15.74 -16.55
#